data_faa8dba20b48dc35b65901ac361bc821
#
_entry.id   faa8dba20b48dc35b65901ac361bc821
#
_cell.length_a   1.000
_cell.length_b   1.000
_cell.length_c   1.000
_cell.angle_alpha   90.00
_cell.angle_beta   90.00
_cell.angle_gamma   90.00
#
_symmetry.space_group_name_H-M   'P 1'
#
loop_
_entity.id
_entity.type
_entity.pdbx_description
1 polymer ?
#
loop_
_entity_poly.entity_id
_entity_poly.type
_entity_poly.pdbx_seq_one_letter_code
_entity_poly.pdbx_strand_id
1 'polypeptide(L)'
;IAQNTIKEMTRLGADISNIQAIVGPCISQKNYEVGEDFLETFLLEDQYNMRFFANGKTNKYHFDLPGFCLQSLRNAGITNPEWTGHCTYEDSDKFYSYRKSTHLGEPDYGRLISVITL
;
A
#
# COMPACT_ATOMS: atom_id res chain seq x y z
N ILE A 1 8.51 -4.10 4.99
CA ILE A 1 8.22 -5.55 4.90
C ILE A 1 8.60 -6.07 3.51
N ALA A 2 8.03 -5.56 2.40
CA ALA A 2 8.25 -6.09 1.05
C ALA A 2 9.73 -6.26 0.67
N GLN A 3 10.56 -5.23 0.86
CA GLN A 3 11.99 -5.27 0.56
C GLN A 3 12.72 -6.37 1.36
N ASN A 4 12.40 -6.53 2.65
CA ASN A 4 13.00 -7.55 3.48
C ASN A 4 12.59 -8.96 3.03
N THR A 5 11.33 -9.14 2.61
CA THR A 5 10.84 -10.41 2.07
C THR A 5 11.59 -10.80 0.80
N ILE A 6 11.74 -9.87 -0.15
CA ILE A 6 12.47 -10.10 -1.40
C ILE A 6 13.95 -10.43 -1.11
N LYS A 7 14.57 -9.70 -0.19
CA LYS A 7 15.95 -9.96 0.25
C LYS A 7 16.10 -11.38 0.81
N GLU A 8 15.16 -11.83 1.66
CA GLU A 8 15.20 -13.19 2.20
C GLU A 8 14.94 -14.25 1.13
N MET A 9 14.01 -14.04 0.21
CA MET A 9 13.78 -14.95 -0.92
C MET A 9 15.07 -15.14 -1.73
N THR A 10 15.76 -14.03 -2.06
CA THR A 10 17.03 -14.07 -2.79
C THR A 10 18.12 -14.77 -1.99
N ARG A 11 18.20 -14.52 -0.68
CA ARG A 11 19.15 -15.21 0.21
C ARG A 11 18.92 -16.73 0.25
N LEU A 12 17.66 -17.16 0.11
CA LEU A 12 17.25 -18.56 0.04
C LEU A 12 17.41 -19.20 -1.36
N GLY A 13 17.92 -18.44 -2.34
CA GLY A 13 18.24 -18.93 -3.66
C GLY A 13 17.25 -18.57 -4.76
N ALA A 14 16.24 -17.73 -4.48
CA ALA A 14 15.35 -17.24 -5.53
C ALA A 14 16.11 -16.27 -6.47
N ASP A 15 15.89 -16.42 -7.76
CA ASP A 15 16.33 -15.44 -8.74
C ASP A 15 15.34 -14.28 -8.78
N ILE A 16 15.82 -13.07 -8.49
CA ILE A 16 14.99 -11.87 -8.42
C ILE A 16 14.26 -11.59 -9.74
N SER A 17 14.85 -11.97 -10.88
CA SER A 17 14.24 -11.81 -12.20
C SER A 17 12.98 -12.66 -12.38
N ASN A 18 12.83 -13.72 -11.59
CA ASN A 18 11.68 -14.62 -11.62
C ASN A 18 10.65 -14.34 -10.53
N ILE A 19 10.93 -13.37 -9.64
CA ILE A 19 9.96 -13.00 -8.59
C ILE A 19 8.88 -12.13 -9.19
N GLN A 20 7.64 -12.60 -9.08
CA GLN A 20 6.44 -11.80 -9.38
C GLN A 20 5.88 -11.19 -8.10
N ALA A 21 5.52 -9.92 -8.15
CA ALA A 21 4.94 -9.22 -7.01
C ALA A 21 3.67 -8.48 -7.40
N ILE A 22 2.62 -8.70 -6.63
CA ILE A 22 1.31 -8.08 -6.83
C ILE A 22 0.88 -7.42 -5.53
N VAL A 23 0.52 -6.14 -5.60
CA VAL A 23 -0.17 -5.43 -4.52
C VAL A 23 -1.66 -5.81 -4.59
N GLY A 24 -2.16 -6.45 -3.54
CA GLY A 24 -3.56 -6.85 -3.43
C GLY A 24 -4.50 -5.65 -3.22
N PRO A 25 -5.80 -5.92 -2.99
CA PRO A 25 -6.77 -4.89 -2.69
C PRO A 25 -6.33 -4.05 -1.49
N CYS A 26 -6.32 -2.74 -1.65
CA CYS A 26 -5.97 -1.78 -0.60
C CYS A 26 -6.75 -0.47 -0.80
N ILE A 27 -6.67 0.46 0.15
CA ILE A 27 -7.35 1.75 0.02
C ILE A 27 -6.68 2.59 -1.07
N SER A 28 -7.48 3.14 -2.00
CA SER A 28 -6.99 4.03 -3.05
C SER A 28 -6.68 5.44 -2.53
N GLN A 29 -5.85 6.19 -3.25
CA GLN A 29 -5.42 7.53 -2.88
C GLN A 29 -6.59 8.47 -2.55
N LYS A 30 -7.63 8.49 -3.37
CA LYS A 30 -8.78 9.39 -3.17
C LYS A 30 -9.53 9.16 -1.85
N ASN A 31 -9.43 7.96 -1.28
CA ASN A 31 -10.10 7.56 -0.04
C ASN A 31 -9.16 7.53 1.17
N TYR A 32 -7.86 7.73 0.96
CA TYR A 32 -6.87 7.63 2.03
C TYR A 32 -6.41 9.02 2.48
N GLU A 33 -7.32 9.76 3.12
CA GLU A 33 -7.00 11.03 3.77
C GLU A 33 -6.15 10.79 5.02
N VAL A 34 -5.04 11.50 5.14
CA VAL A 34 -4.06 11.43 6.23
C VAL A 34 -3.73 12.83 6.75
N GLY A 35 -3.19 12.90 7.96
CA GLY A 35 -2.75 14.15 8.58
C GLY A 35 -1.32 14.52 8.22
N GLU A 36 -0.91 15.69 8.71
CA GLU A 36 0.43 16.24 8.51
C GLU A 36 1.53 15.37 9.14
N ASP A 37 1.31 14.84 10.35
CA ASP A 37 2.24 13.95 11.05
C ASP A 37 2.58 12.70 10.22
N PHE A 38 1.58 12.18 9.48
CA PHE A 38 1.78 11.02 8.59
C PHE A 38 2.70 11.41 7.42
N LEU A 39 2.45 12.56 6.79
CA LEU A 39 3.30 13.08 5.71
C LEU A 39 4.74 13.28 6.21
N GLU A 40 4.92 13.95 7.35
CA GLU A 40 6.23 14.24 7.94
C GLU A 40 7.05 12.96 8.17
N THR A 41 6.41 11.91 8.69
CA THR A 41 7.06 10.62 8.91
C THR A 41 7.69 10.06 7.62
N PHE A 42 6.96 10.15 6.50
CA PHE A 42 7.46 9.68 5.20
C PHE A 42 8.54 10.57 4.62
N LEU A 43 8.45 11.89 4.84
CA LEU A 43 9.46 12.86 4.37
C LEU A 43 10.77 12.77 5.15
N LEU A 44 10.72 12.40 6.43
CA LEU A 44 11.91 12.13 7.23
C LEU A 44 12.68 10.88 6.74
N GLU A 45 11.98 9.88 6.20
CA GLU A 45 12.62 8.72 5.60
C GLU A 45 13.25 9.06 4.24
N ASP A 46 12.50 9.75 3.38
CA ASP A 46 12.93 10.16 2.04
C ASP A 46 12.05 11.30 1.52
N GLN A 47 12.66 12.45 1.19
CA GLN A 47 11.98 13.61 0.62
C GLN A 47 11.24 13.31 -0.69
N TYR A 48 11.70 12.34 -1.47
CA TYR A 48 11.02 11.90 -2.69
C TYR A 48 9.64 11.27 -2.44
N ASN A 49 9.33 10.88 -1.20
CA ASN A 49 8.03 10.35 -0.83
C ASN A 49 6.89 11.37 -0.99
N MET A 50 7.20 12.68 -1.08
CA MET A 50 6.22 13.74 -1.35
C MET A 50 5.35 13.44 -2.58
N ARG A 51 5.87 12.78 -3.59
CA ARG A 51 5.14 12.41 -4.83
C ARG A 51 3.95 11.48 -4.62
N PHE A 52 3.88 10.79 -3.48
CA PHE A 52 2.75 9.92 -3.14
C PHE A 52 1.64 10.65 -2.37
N PHE A 53 1.77 11.95 -2.17
CA PHE A 53 0.80 12.77 -1.45
C PHE A 53 0.19 13.80 -2.38
N ALA A 54 -1.14 13.80 -2.48
CA ALA A 54 -1.90 14.86 -3.12
C ALA A 54 -2.50 15.78 -2.03
N ASN A 55 -2.61 17.07 -2.34
CA ASN A 55 -3.23 18.02 -1.42
C ASN A 55 -4.72 17.69 -1.20
N GLY A 56 -5.13 17.67 0.04
CA GLY A 56 -6.53 17.54 0.48
C GLY A 56 -7.08 18.85 1.05
N LYS A 57 -7.92 18.75 2.07
CA LYS A 57 -8.36 19.88 2.87
C LYS A 57 -7.20 20.48 3.68
N THR A 58 -7.45 21.60 4.39
CA THR A 58 -6.42 22.23 5.24
C THR A 58 -5.77 21.20 6.17
N ASN A 59 -4.43 21.10 6.11
CA ASN A 59 -3.60 20.17 6.88
C ASN A 59 -3.95 18.68 6.67
N LYS A 60 -4.53 18.35 5.51
CA LYS A 60 -4.85 16.98 5.10
C LYS A 60 -4.27 16.70 3.72
N TYR A 61 -3.92 15.45 3.51
CA TYR A 61 -3.34 14.94 2.29
C TYR A 61 -4.00 13.62 1.90
N HIS A 62 -3.94 13.27 0.63
CA HIS A 62 -4.35 11.97 0.13
C HIS A 62 -3.13 11.14 -0.23
N PHE A 63 -2.91 10.05 0.49
CA PHE A 63 -1.74 9.19 0.32
C PHE A 63 -1.99 8.07 -0.70
N ASP A 64 -1.09 7.97 -1.69
CA ASP A 64 -1.09 6.90 -2.70
C ASP A 64 -0.39 5.64 -2.17
N LEU A 65 -1.09 4.87 -1.36
CA LEU A 65 -0.57 3.62 -0.81
C LEU A 65 -0.18 2.59 -1.89
N PRO A 66 -1.03 2.30 -2.90
CA PRO A 66 -0.63 1.37 -3.95
C PRO A 66 0.60 1.85 -4.73
N GLY A 67 0.67 3.13 -5.09
CA GLY A 67 1.83 3.70 -5.78
C GLY A 67 3.12 3.61 -4.95
N PHE A 68 3.04 3.89 -3.65
CA PHE A 68 4.17 3.72 -2.72
C PHE A 68 4.63 2.25 -2.62
N CYS A 69 3.69 1.30 -2.51
CA CYS A 69 4.00 -0.12 -2.48
C CYS A 69 4.67 -0.59 -3.77
N LEU A 70 4.15 -0.19 -4.94
CA LEU A 70 4.73 -0.50 -6.25
C LEU A 70 6.15 0.04 -6.37
N GLN A 71 6.40 1.27 -5.92
CA GLN A 71 7.74 1.85 -5.94
C GLN A 71 8.71 1.12 -5.00
N SER A 72 8.24 0.75 -3.80
CA SER A 72 9.04 -0.05 -2.86
C SER A 72 9.44 -1.39 -3.44
N LEU A 73 8.56 -2.05 -4.19
CA LEU A 73 8.86 -3.29 -4.90
C LEU A 73 9.88 -3.09 -6.03
N ARG A 74 9.74 -2.01 -6.81
CA ARG A 74 10.73 -1.66 -7.85
C ARG A 74 12.09 -1.36 -7.25
N ASN A 75 12.14 -0.63 -6.15
CA ASN A 75 13.38 -0.33 -5.43
C ASN A 75 14.05 -1.60 -4.86
N ALA A 76 13.27 -2.64 -4.60
CA ALA A 76 13.76 -3.95 -4.19
C ALA A 76 14.23 -4.83 -5.37
N GLY A 77 14.09 -4.37 -6.63
CA GLY A 77 14.55 -5.07 -7.83
C GLY A 77 13.46 -5.79 -8.63
N ILE A 78 12.19 -5.67 -8.25
CA ILE A 78 11.08 -6.26 -9.01
C ILE A 78 10.80 -5.39 -10.24
N THR A 79 10.91 -5.98 -11.42
CA THR A 79 10.82 -5.24 -12.69
C THR A 79 9.41 -4.73 -12.97
N ASN A 80 8.40 -5.57 -12.82
CA ASN A 80 7.01 -5.25 -13.18
C ASN A 80 6.04 -5.61 -12.04
N PRO A 81 6.09 -4.94 -10.89
CA PRO A 81 5.06 -5.13 -9.88
C PRO A 81 3.74 -4.52 -10.34
N GLU A 82 2.64 -5.18 -10.03
CA GLU A 82 1.30 -4.75 -10.41
C GLU A 82 0.41 -4.54 -9.18
N TRP A 83 -0.65 -3.75 -9.34
CA TRP A 83 -1.71 -3.62 -8.36
C TRP A 83 -3.02 -4.17 -8.96
N THR A 84 -3.79 -4.88 -8.16
CA THR A 84 -5.09 -5.46 -8.59
C THR A 84 -6.13 -4.41 -8.98
N GLY A 85 -5.90 -3.13 -8.68
CA GLY A 85 -6.80 -2.03 -9.00
C GLY A 85 -8.04 -1.93 -8.09
N HIS A 86 -8.17 -2.80 -7.07
CA HIS A 86 -9.33 -2.81 -6.19
C HIS A 86 -9.11 -1.90 -4.98
N CYS A 87 -10.11 -1.04 -4.70
CA CYS A 87 -10.13 -0.20 -3.50
C CYS A 87 -10.99 -0.83 -2.42
N THR A 88 -10.37 -1.19 -1.28
CA THR A 88 -11.10 -1.79 -0.15
C THR A 88 -12.15 -0.87 0.46
N TYR A 89 -12.01 0.45 0.33
CA TYR A 89 -12.96 1.43 0.83
C TYR A 89 -14.20 1.56 -0.08
N GLU A 90 -14.02 1.51 -1.40
CA GLU A 90 -15.10 1.63 -2.38
C GLU A 90 -15.85 0.32 -2.57
N ASP A 91 -15.10 -0.77 -2.76
CA ASP A 91 -15.64 -2.11 -3.02
C ASP A 91 -15.99 -2.83 -1.70
N SER A 92 -16.73 -2.15 -0.81
CA SER A 92 -17.04 -2.67 0.53
C SER A 92 -18.01 -3.85 0.56
N ASP A 93 -18.61 -4.17 -0.57
CA ASP A 93 -19.38 -5.41 -0.80
C ASP A 93 -18.47 -6.64 -0.99
N LYS A 94 -17.19 -6.41 -1.31
CA LYS A 94 -16.20 -7.46 -1.57
C LYS A 94 -15.07 -7.50 -0.55
N PHE A 95 -14.73 -6.34 0.04
CA PHE A 95 -13.56 -6.20 0.88
C PHE A 95 -13.88 -5.49 2.19
N TYR A 96 -13.25 -5.95 3.27
CA TYR A 96 -13.24 -5.23 4.54
C TYR A 96 -12.30 -4.02 4.44
N SER A 97 -12.70 -2.92 5.08
CA SER A 97 -11.90 -1.69 5.16
C SER A 97 -11.96 -1.10 6.55
N TYR A 98 -10.83 -1.08 7.24
CA TYR A 98 -10.71 -0.44 8.56
C TYR A 98 -11.15 1.03 8.52
N ARG A 99 -10.69 1.79 7.52
CA ARG A 99 -11.06 3.21 7.37
C ARG A 99 -12.58 3.38 7.18
N LYS A 100 -13.21 2.51 6.41
CA LYS A 100 -14.66 2.57 6.22
C LYS A 100 -15.42 2.24 7.49
N SER A 101 -15.05 1.18 8.20
CA SER A 101 -15.64 0.83 9.48
C SER A 101 -15.49 1.95 10.50
N THR A 102 -14.32 2.61 10.56
CA THR A 102 -14.12 3.79 11.41
C THR A 102 -15.04 4.94 11.05
N HIS A 103 -15.23 5.24 9.76
CA HIS A 103 -16.13 6.29 9.30
C HIS A 103 -17.62 5.96 9.58
N LEU A 104 -17.98 4.68 9.60
CA LEU A 104 -19.33 4.22 9.94
C LEU A 104 -19.55 4.06 11.45
N GLY A 105 -18.51 4.25 12.27
CA GLY A 105 -18.59 4.09 13.72
C GLY A 105 -18.78 2.65 14.18
N GLU A 106 -18.35 1.68 13.37
CA GLU A 106 -18.42 0.26 13.71
C GLU A 106 -17.43 -0.09 14.83
N PRO A 107 -17.80 -0.96 15.80
CA PRO A 107 -16.94 -1.28 16.94
C PRO A 107 -15.75 -2.19 16.59
N ASP A 108 -15.82 -2.91 15.47
CA ASP A 108 -14.77 -3.79 14.96
C ASP A 108 -14.81 -3.82 13.42
N TYR A 109 -13.84 -4.47 12.81
CA TYR A 109 -13.72 -4.59 11.37
C TYR A 109 -13.20 -5.97 10.97
N GLY A 110 -13.63 -6.46 9.80
CA GLY A 110 -13.11 -7.68 9.21
C GLY A 110 -11.68 -7.49 8.67
N ARG A 111 -11.00 -8.62 8.42
CA ARG A 111 -9.65 -8.66 7.86
C ARG A 111 -9.66 -9.49 6.59
N LEU A 112 -8.74 -9.18 5.71
CA LEU A 112 -8.50 -9.89 4.46
C LEU A 112 -7.21 -10.69 4.56
N ILE A 113 -7.18 -11.84 3.90
CA ILE A 113 -5.96 -12.59 3.67
C ILE A 113 -5.73 -12.70 2.16
N SER A 114 -4.51 -12.47 1.73
CA SER A 114 -4.08 -12.73 0.36
C SER A 114 -3.10 -13.89 0.36
N VAL A 115 -3.31 -14.85 -0.52
CA VAL A 115 -2.48 -16.05 -0.64
C VAL A 115 -2.12 -16.22 -2.10
N ILE A 116 -0.85 -16.56 -2.35
CA ILE A 116 -0.35 -16.97 -3.67
C ILE A 116 0.36 -18.30 -3.54
N THR A 117 0.11 -19.20 -4.47
CA THR A 117 0.79 -20.50 -4.57
C THR A 117 1.34 -20.68 -5.97
N LEU A 118 2.41 -21.45 -6.08
CA LEU A 118 2.97 -21.91 -7.35
C LEU A 118 2.36 -23.26 -7.74
#